data_1159371a3b5015a97474a9bb1392ba18
#
_entry.id   1159371a3b5015a97474a9bb1392ba18
#
_cell.length_a   1.000
_cell.length_b   1.000
_cell.length_c   1.000
_cell.angle_alpha   90.00
_cell.angle_beta   90.00
_cell.angle_gamma   90.00
#
_symmetry.space_group_name_H-M   'P 1'
#
loop_
_entity.id
_entity.type
_entity.pdbx_description
1 polymer ?
#
loop_
_entity_poly.entity_id
_entity_poly.type
_entity_poly.pdbx_seq_one_letter_code
_entity_poly.pdbx_strand_id
1 'polypeptide(L)'
;FGSPIRVKAAAASHQGELLIIVLEYDGFLATYELVNNQEIVQFDATIEIYQRDRRLKINYETPYVRYQSSTLELSEYAEGNAQTTIYGPDYKDPFVNEICEFYDCIASSRKPKTSLQDSLEDLELFQKIIGILKKSESV
;
A
#
# COMPACT_ATOMS: atom_id res chain seq x y z
N PHE A 1 -2.77 -3.20 9.19
CA PHE A 1 -3.75 -2.18 9.65
C PHE A 1 -5.16 -2.75 9.73
N GLY A 2 -5.43 -3.92 9.15
CA GLY A 2 -6.77 -4.49 9.07
C GLY A 2 -7.69 -3.72 8.13
N SER A 3 -8.99 -4.02 8.17
CA SER A 3 -9.98 -3.40 7.30
C SER A 3 -10.34 -1.99 7.77
N PRO A 4 -10.54 -1.01 6.86
CA PRO A 4 -10.99 0.32 7.23
C PRO A 4 -12.44 0.30 7.76
N ILE A 5 -12.76 1.21 8.67
CA ILE A 5 -14.12 1.38 9.19
C ILE A 5 -15.06 1.80 8.06
N ARG A 6 -14.60 2.73 7.19
CA ARG A 6 -15.36 3.17 6.02
C ARG A 6 -14.49 3.85 4.97
N VAL A 7 -15.01 3.91 3.76
CA VAL A 7 -14.52 4.79 2.70
C VAL A 7 -15.15 6.17 2.90
N LYS A 8 -14.35 7.19 3.24
CA LYS A 8 -14.82 8.57 3.45
C LYS A 8 -15.07 9.29 2.15
N ALA A 9 -14.19 9.09 1.18
CA ALA A 9 -14.26 9.71 -0.13
C ALA A 9 -13.56 8.84 -1.16
N ALA A 10 -14.04 8.90 -2.38
CA ALA A 10 -13.35 8.38 -3.55
C ALA A 10 -13.67 9.31 -4.73
N ALA A 11 -12.65 9.65 -5.50
CA ALA A 11 -12.76 10.47 -6.71
C ALA A 11 -11.84 9.91 -7.78
N ALA A 12 -12.31 9.93 -9.02
CA ALA A 12 -11.50 9.58 -10.18
C ALA A 12 -11.50 10.75 -11.16
N SER A 13 -10.39 10.97 -11.85
CA SER A 13 -10.34 11.91 -12.96
C SER A 13 -11.07 11.33 -14.17
N HIS A 14 -11.25 12.20 -15.16
CA HIS A 14 -11.76 11.81 -16.46
C HIS A 14 -10.99 10.58 -16.99
N GLN A 15 -11.71 9.55 -17.41
CA GLN A 15 -11.17 8.27 -17.88
C GLN A 15 -10.43 7.39 -16.83
N GLY A 16 -10.45 7.74 -15.56
CA GLY A 16 -9.85 6.91 -14.48
C GLY A 16 -8.33 6.97 -14.41
N GLU A 17 -7.70 7.95 -15.03
CA GLU A 17 -6.23 8.10 -15.00
C GLU A 17 -5.69 8.50 -13.61
N LEU A 18 -6.50 9.17 -12.82
CA LEU A 18 -6.19 9.52 -11.44
C LEU A 18 -7.29 8.99 -10.53
N LEU A 19 -6.90 8.27 -9.50
CA LEU A 19 -7.80 7.80 -8.46
C LEU A 19 -7.29 8.28 -7.09
N ILE A 20 -8.14 8.92 -6.32
CA ILE A 20 -7.87 9.31 -4.94
C ILE A 20 -8.94 8.69 -4.05
N ILE A 21 -8.52 7.98 -3.01
CA ILE A 21 -9.41 7.35 -2.04
C ILE A 21 -8.98 7.78 -0.63
N VAL A 22 -9.95 8.10 0.21
CA VAL A 22 -9.73 8.38 1.63
C VAL A 22 -10.43 7.32 2.45
N LEU A 23 -9.64 6.59 3.23
CA LEU A 23 -10.08 5.51 4.11
C LEU A 23 -10.00 5.97 5.57
N GLU A 24 -10.99 5.63 6.36
CA GLU A 24 -11.01 5.89 7.80
C GLU A 24 -10.77 4.58 8.55
N TYR A 25 -9.78 4.60 9.40
CA TYR A 25 -9.43 3.54 10.35
C TYR A 25 -9.67 4.03 11.78
N ASP A 26 -9.60 3.13 12.74
CA ASP A 26 -9.64 3.50 14.14
C ASP A 26 -8.38 4.31 14.51
N GLY A 27 -8.59 5.60 14.80
CA GLY A 27 -7.53 6.52 15.22
C GLY A 27 -6.70 7.18 14.11
N PHE A 28 -6.93 6.87 12.80
CA PHE A 28 -6.20 7.53 11.71
C PHE A 28 -6.97 7.54 10.38
N LEU A 29 -6.48 8.34 9.45
CA LEU A 29 -6.92 8.36 8.05
C LEU A 29 -5.78 7.85 7.16
N ALA A 30 -6.14 7.12 6.12
CA ALA A 30 -5.23 6.77 5.04
C ALA A 30 -5.74 7.36 3.72
N THR A 31 -4.81 7.84 2.91
CA THR A 31 -5.07 8.22 1.52
C THR A 31 -4.39 7.23 0.59
N TYR A 32 -5.08 6.88 -0.47
CA TYR A 32 -4.52 6.12 -1.57
C TYR A 32 -4.63 6.97 -2.84
N GLU A 33 -3.52 7.13 -3.52
CA GLU A 33 -3.44 7.86 -4.78
C GLU A 33 -2.86 6.93 -5.84
N LEU A 34 -3.54 6.84 -6.97
CA LEU A 34 -3.08 6.10 -8.13
C LEU A 34 -3.13 7.01 -9.35
N VAL A 35 -2.01 7.14 -10.03
CA VAL A 35 -1.92 7.77 -11.34
C VAL A 35 -1.60 6.66 -12.34
N ASN A 36 -2.50 6.44 -13.30
CA ASN A 36 -2.35 5.44 -14.35
C ASN A 36 -2.56 6.10 -15.71
N ASN A 37 -1.52 6.77 -16.18
CA ASN A 37 -1.51 7.41 -17.49
C ASN A 37 -0.55 6.66 -18.41
N GLN A 38 -0.97 6.39 -19.64
CA GLN A 38 -0.17 5.67 -20.65
C GLN A 38 1.13 6.39 -21.03
N GLU A 39 1.23 7.69 -20.75
CA GLU A 39 2.42 8.48 -21.00
C GLU A 39 3.47 8.38 -19.87
N ILE A 40 3.11 7.81 -18.72
CA ILE A 40 4.03 7.62 -17.59
C ILE A 40 4.90 6.40 -17.87
N VAL A 41 6.18 6.66 -18.05
CA VAL A 41 7.18 5.62 -18.38
C VAL A 41 7.83 5.01 -17.14
N GLN A 42 7.67 5.66 -15.98
CA GLN A 42 8.31 5.27 -14.73
C GLN A 42 7.28 4.78 -13.73
N PHE A 43 7.55 3.61 -13.14
CA PHE A 43 6.83 3.14 -11.97
C PHE A 43 7.44 3.79 -10.72
N ASP A 44 6.62 4.41 -9.90
CA ASP A 44 7.00 4.96 -8.60
C ASP A 44 5.90 4.60 -7.60
N ALA A 45 6.28 3.90 -6.54
CA ALA A 45 5.33 3.53 -5.51
C ALA A 45 5.93 3.74 -4.12
N THR A 46 5.17 4.43 -3.28
CA THR A 46 5.58 4.74 -1.91
C THR A 46 4.44 4.47 -0.92
N ILE A 47 4.83 4.03 0.28
CA ILE A 47 3.94 4.01 1.45
C ILE A 47 4.57 4.90 2.50
N GLU A 48 3.83 5.91 2.94
CA GLU A 48 4.28 6.82 3.99
C GLU A 48 3.37 6.72 5.23
N ILE A 49 3.97 6.61 6.40
CA ILE A 49 3.28 6.55 7.69
C ILE A 49 3.79 7.68 8.57
N TYR A 50 2.88 8.57 8.95
CA TYR A 50 3.18 9.71 9.81
C TYR A 50 2.68 9.44 11.22
N GLN A 51 3.58 9.53 12.19
CA GLN A 51 3.30 9.48 13.60
C GLN A 51 3.79 10.77 14.28
N ARG A 52 3.49 10.93 15.55
CA ARG A 52 3.83 12.16 16.27
C ARG A 52 5.33 12.47 16.27
N ASP A 53 6.16 11.46 16.46
CA ASP A 53 7.60 11.55 16.67
C ASP A 53 8.43 10.82 15.60
N ARG A 54 7.77 10.24 14.61
CA ARG A 54 8.45 9.51 13.55
C ARG A 54 7.68 9.49 12.24
N ARG A 55 8.40 9.30 11.15
CA ARG A 55 7.89 9.05 9.82
C ARG A 55 8.57 7.81 9.27
N LEU A 56 7.78 6.93 8.71
CA LEU A 56 8.30 5.82 7.90
C LEU A 56 7.93 6.08 6.44
N LYS A 57 8.90 5.83 5.55
CA LYS A 57 8.68 5.87 4.11
C LYS A 57 9.24 4.60 3.51
N ILE A 58 8.40 3.83 2.84
CA ILE A 58 8.77 2.66 2.07
C ILE A 58 8.73 3.08 0.60
N ASN A 59 9.87 3.00 -0.08
CA ASN A 59 9.94 3.09 -1.53
C ASN A 59 10.04 1.67 -2.05
N TYR A 60 9.14 1.29 -2.96
CA TYR A 60 9.16 -0.04 -3.53
C TYR A 60 8.91 0.01 -5.03
N GLU A 61 9.47 -0.96 -5.70
CA GLU A 61 9.41 -1.09 -7.15
C GLU A 61 8.45 -2.21 -7.54
N THR A 62 8.06 -2.22 -8.79
CA THR A 62 7.27 -3.33 -9.32
C THR A 62 8.05 -4.65 -9.25
N PRO A 63 7.42 -5.76 -8.81
CA PRO A 63 8.07 -7.07 -8.74
C PRO A 63 8.46 -7.63 -10.11
N TYR A 64 7.97 -7.03 -11.20
CA TYR A 64 8.24 -7.47 -12.57
C TYR A 64 9.58 -6.96 -13.13
N VAL A 65 10.20 -5.99 -12.44
CA VAL A 65 11.53 -5.49 -12.84
C VAL A 65 12.58 -6.06 -11.90
N ARG A 66 13.50 -6.85 -12.46
CA ARG A 66 14.57 -7.47 -11.68
C ARG A 66 15.60 -6.44 -11.23
N TYR A 67 16.21 -6.70 -10.09
CA TYR A 67 17.32 -5.91 -9.51
C TYR A 67 16.93 -4.49 -9.05
N GLN A 68 15.68 -4.18 -9.02
CA GLN A 68 15.19 -2.99 -8.31
C GLN A 68 14.99 -3.34 -6.84
N SER A 69 15.33 -2.43 -5.97
CA SER A 69 15.36 -2.67 -4.54
C SER A 69 14.34 -1.82 -3.80
N SER A 70 13.75 -2.40 -2.77
CA SER A 70 12.95 -1.65 -1.83
C SER A 70 13.82 -1.06 -0.73
N THR A 71 13.49 0.13 -0.26
CA THR A 71 14.14 0.79 0.88
C THR A 71 13.11 1.22 1.91
N LEU A 72 13.50 1.18 3.18
CA LEU A 72 12.73 1.77 4.27
C LEU A 72 13.54 2.92 4.88
N GLU A 73 12.96 4.12 4.87
CA GLU A 73 13.49 5.27 5.58
C GLU A 73 12.70 5.45 6.88
N LEU A 74 13.40 5.44 8.02
CA LEU A 74 12.86 5.77 9.33
C LEU A 74 13.44 7.10 9.77
N SER A 75 12.60 8.13 9.86
CA SER A 75 12.95 9.42 10.46
C SER A 75 12.36 9.51 11.86
N GLU A 76 13.19 9.79 12.86
CA GLU A 76 12.80 9.93 14.24
C GLU A 76 13.15 11.33 14.75
N TYR A 77 12.28 11.89 15.57
CA TYR A 77 12.42 13.24 16.12
C TYR A 77 12.44 13.15 17.65
N ALA A 78 13.60 13.34 18.23
CA ALA A 78 13.79 13.31 19.68
C ALA A 78 14.69 14.49 20.14
N GLU A 79 14.34 15.11 21.24
CA GLU A 79 15.16 16.14 21.92
C GLU A 79 15.62 17.29 21.00
N GLY A 80 14.75 17.70 20.04
CA GLY A 80 15.06 18.77 19.10
C GLY A 80 15.94 18.37 17.91
N ASN A 81 16.28 17.09 17.80
CA ASN A 81 17.08 16.54 16.70
C ASN A 81 16.23 15.64 15.82
N ALA A 82 16.55 15.61 14.53
CA ALA A 82 16.00 14.66 13.56
C ALA A 82 17.11 13.70 13.13
N GLN A 83 16.80 12.42 13.17
CA GLN A 83 17.68 11.37 12.67
C GLN A 83 16.94 10.54 11.61
N THR A 84 17.57 10.29 10.48
CA THR A 84 17.03 9.41 9.44
C THR A 84 17.95 8.22 9.27
N THR A 85 17.37 7.03 9.39
CA THR A 85 18.03 5.75 9.14
C THR A 85 17.43 5.12 7.89
N ILE A 86 18.28 4.67 6.96
CA ILE A 86 17.86 3.98 5.75
C ILE A 86 18.21 2.51 5.88
N TYR A 87 17.21 1.65 5.74
CA TYR A 87 17.34 0.20 5.70
C TYR A 87 17.18 -0.28 4.26
N GLY A 88 18.05 -1.15 3.86
CA GLY A 88 18.10 -1.67 2.50
C GLY A 88 19.35 -1.19 1.76
N PRO A 89 19.43 -1.48 0.48
CA PRO A 89 18.44 -2.14 -0.37
C PRO A 89 18.29 -3.64 -0.07
N ASP A 90 17.07 -4.17 -0.20
CA ASP A 90 16.84 -5.61 -0.24
C ASP A 90 16.64 -6.02 -1.70
N TYR A 91 17.50 -6.92 -2.18
CA TYR A 91 17.50 -7.42 -3.56
C TYR A 91 16.89 -8.82 -3.70
N LYS A 92 16.22 -9.32 -2.66
CA LYS A 92 15.54 -10.61 -2.74
C LYS A 92 14.38 -10.53 -3.74
N ASP A 93 14.35 -11.52 -4.61
CA ASP A 93 13.26 -11.66 -5.56
C ASP A 93 11.93 -11.88 -4.81
N PRO A 94 10.92 -11.02 -4.99
CA PRO A 94 9.65 -11.11 -4.29
C PRO A 94 8.87 -12.38 -4.64
N PHE A 95 8.95 -12.90 -5.86
CA PHE A 95 8.30 -14.15 -6.24
C PHE A 95 8.95 -15.36 -5.57
N VAL A 96 10.29 -15.34 -5.40
CA VAL A 96 10.97 -16.38 -4.61
C VAL A 96 10.50 -16.34 -3.15
N ASN A 97 10.37 -15.16 -2.55
CA ASN A 97 9.86 -15.00 -1.19
C ASN A 97 8.43 -15.53 -1.07
N GLU A 98 7.57 -15.27 -2.04
CA GLU A 98 6.19 -15.76 -2.06
C GLU A 98 6.13 -17.30 -2.11
N ILE A 99 6.92 -17.92 -2.97
CA ILE A 99 6.99 -19.40 -3.08
C ILE A 99 7.57 -20.02 -1.80
N CYS A 100 8.61 -19.42 -1.20
CA CYS A 100 9.16 -19.87 0.06
C CYS A 100 8.12 -19.76 1.19
N GLU A 101 7.38 -18.66 1.27
CA GLU A 101 6.32 -18.48 2.24
C GLU A 101 5.21 -19.54 2.08
N PHE A 102 4.82 -19.85 0.84
CA PHE A 102 3.83 -20.88 0.54
C PHE A 102 4.33 -22.27 0.98
N TYR A 103 5.58 -22.61 0.65
CA TYR A 103 6.20 -23.85 1.09
C TYR A 103 6.24 -23.98 2.61
N ASP A 104 6.67 -22.94 3.31
CA ASP A 104 6.76 -22.91 4.77
C ASP A 104 5.39 -23.05 5.44
N CYS A 105 4.34 -22.48 4.85
CA CYS A 105 2.96 -22.65 5.31
C CYS A 105 2.53 -24.11 5.25
N ILE A 106 2.86 -24.82 4.17
CA ILE A 106 2.53 -26.25 4.01
C ILE A 106 3.37 -27.09 4.98
N ALA A 107 4.69 -26.90 4.99
CA ALA A 107 5.62 -27.70 5.79
C ALA A 107 5.36 -27.57 7.30
N SER A 108 4.95 -26.38 7.76
CA SER A 108 4.72 -26.09 9.18
C SER A 108 3.23 -26.09 9.57
N SER A 109 2.33 -26.40 8.64
CA SER A 109 0.86 -26.36 8.85
C SER A 109 0.38 -25.03 9.44
N ARG A 110 1.03 -23.92 9.06
CA ARG A 110 0.64 -22.57 9.50
C ARG A 110 -0.23 -21.86 8.47
N LYS A 111 -1.00 -20.90 8.93
CA LYS A 111 -1.79 -20.06 8.04
C LYS A 111 -0.87 -19.13 7.21
N PRO A 112 -1.21 -18.86 5.94
CA PRO A 112 -0.50 -17.86 5.15
C PRO A 112 -0.70 -16.46 5.73
N LYS A 113 0.23 -15.56 5.43
CA LYS A 113 0.14 -14.14 5.81
C LYS A 113 -1.04 -13.45 5.13
N THR A 114 -1.31 -13.84 3.89
CA THR A 114 -2.47 -13.36 3.12
C THR A 114 -3.42 -14.54 2.95
N SER A 115 -4.60 -14.46 3.52
CA SER A 115 -5.61 -15.51 3.47
C SER A 115 -6.69 -15.21 2.44
N LEU A 116 -7.51 -16.23 2.10
CA LEU A 116 -8.69 -16.01 1.27
C LEU A 116 -9.71 -15.07 1.95
N GLN A 117 -9.74 -15.03 3.28
CA GLN A 117 -10.59 -14.11 4.02
C GLN A 117 -10.12 -12.66 3.84
N ASP A 118 -8.82 -12.39 3.89
CA ASP A 118 -8.26 -11.05 3.64
C ASP A 118 -8.60 -10.60 2.22
N SER A 119 -8.47 -11.50 1.23
CA SER A 119 -8.83 -11.20 -0.16
C SER A 119 -10.31 -10.89 -0.35
N LEU A 120 -11.19 -11.55 0.42
CA LEU A 120 -12.62 -11.26 0.40
C LEU A 120 -12.91 -9.86 0.97
N GLU A 121 -12.26 -9.49 2.07
CA GLU A 121 -12.37 -8.15 2.65
C GLU A 121 -11.90 -7.05 1.70
N ASP A 122 -10.82 -7.30 0.95
CA ASP A 122 -10.36 -6.39 -0.10
C ASP A 122 -11.41 -6.21 -1.21
N LEU A 123 -12.04 -7.30 -1.68
CA LEU A 123 -13.11 -7.22 -2.67
C LEU A 123 -14.33 -6.44 -2.18
N GLU A 124 -14.72 -6.62 -0.92
CA GLU A 124 -15.79 -5.84 -0.31
C GLU A 124 -15.45 -4.35 -0.22
N LEU A 125 -14.19 -4.03 0.09
CA LEU A 125 -13.69 -2.66 0.09
C LEU A 125 -13.76 -2.06 -1.32
N PHE A 126 -13.31 -2.78 -2.34
CA PHE A 126 -13.40 -2.32 -3.73
C PHE A 126 -14.84 -2.07 -4.17
N GLN A 127 -15.79 -2.92 -3.79
CA GLN A 127 -17.20 -2.69 -4.08
C GLN A 127 -17.73 -1.41 -3.45
N LYS A 128 -17.34 -1.09 -2.22
CA LYS A 128 -17.71 0.17 -1.55
C LYS A 128 -17.14 1.39 -2.28
N ILE A 129 -15.87 1.33 -2.69
CA ILE A 129 -15.20 2.40 -3.44
C ILE A 129 -15.91 2.64 -4.77
N ILE A 130 -16.14 1.58 -5.55
CA ILE A 130 -16.85 1.66 -6.84
C ILE A 130 -18.26 2.23 -6.66
N GLY A 131 -18.95 1.85 -5.58
CA GLY A 131 -20.26 2.38 -5.27
C GLY A 131 -20.29 3.90 -5.01
N ILE A 132 -19.21 4.45 -4.46
CA ILE A 132 -19.06 5.90 -4.26
C ILE A 132 -18.74 6.60 -5.59
N LEU A 133 -17.80 6.06 -6.36
CA LEU A 133 -17.40 6.62 -7.65
C LEU A 133 -18.58 6.74 -8.62
N LYS A 134 -19.40 5.68 -8.75
CA LYS A 134 -20.58 5.70 -9.61
C LYS A 134 -21.63 6.75 -9.21
N LYS A 135 -21.72 7.06 -7.91
CA LYS A 135 -22.65 8.10 -7.44
C LYS A 135 -22.14 9.51 -7.78
N SER A 136 -20.83 9.72 -7.78
CA SER A 136 -20.23 11.02 -8.12
C SER A 136 -20.27 11.33 -9.61
N GLU A 137 -20.33 10.33 -10.47
CA GLU A 137 -20.49 10.51 -11.93
C GLU A 137 -21.93 10.80 -12.35
N SER A 138 -22.89 10.60 -11.46
CA SER A 138 -24.33 10.78 -11.74
C SER A 138 -24.85 12.17 -11.36
N VAL A 139 -24.00 13.07 -10.92
CA VAL A 139 -24.28 14.48 -10.56
C VAL A 139 -23.63 15.42 -11.57
#